data_67e2d6e054cade8e923efad13052698f
#
_entry.id   67e2d6e054cade8e923efad13052698f
#
_cell.length_a   1.000
_cell.length_b   1.000
_cell.length_c   1.000
_cell.angle_alpha   90.00
_cell.angle_beta   90.00
_cell.angle_gamma   90.00
#
_symmetry.space_group_name_H-M   'P 1'
#
loop_
_entity.id
_entity.type
_entity.pdbx_description
1 polymer ?
#
loop_
_entity_poly.entity_id
_entity_poly.type
_entity_poly.pdbx_seq_one_letter_code
_entity_poly.pdbx_strand_id
1 'polypeptide(L)'
;AWEGLGYYSRVRNLQSAVKEVKQEYGGIVPPDEKDFGGLKGVGPYTKGAVLSIAYNKPIPAVDGNVMRVMSRILSIWDDIAKPKTRTIFEDAIRAFISKEKPSEFNQGLMELGALICTPKSPSCLLCPVQK
;
A
#
# COMPACT_ATOMS: atom_id res chain seq x y z
N ALA A 1 14.60 -20.48 7.60
CA ALA A 1 13.80 -19.56 8.43
C ALA A 1 12.35 -19.41 7.91
N TRP A 2 12.04 -19.81 6.68
CA TRP A 2 10.69 -19.70 6.08
C TRP A 2 9.95 -21.05 5.99
N GLU A 3 10.53 -22.10 6.47
CA GLU A 3 9.98 -23.46 6.42
C GLU A 3 8.61 -23.52 7.10
N GLY A 4 7.62 -24.12 6.43
CA GLY A 4 6.25 -24.27 6.94
C GLY A 4 5.34 -23.06 6.83
N LEU A 5 5.82 -21.86 6.45
CA LEU A 5 5.03 -20.64 6.37
C LEU A 5 4.21 -20.50 5.06
N GLY A 6 4.47 -21.35 4.08
CA GLY A 6 3.85 -21.22 2.76
C GLY A 6 4.29 -19.99 1.99
N TYR A 7 3.58 -19.67 0.90
CA TYR A 7 3.86 -18.49 0.06
C TYR A 7 5.33 -18.33 -0.33
N TYR A 8 5.98 -19.44 -0.68
CA TYR A 8 7.43 -19.50 -0.98
C TYR A 8 7.89 -18.59 -2.11
N SER A 9 6.99 -18.19 -3.00
CA SER A 9 7.28 -17.17 -4.02
C SER A 9 7.68 -15.83 -3.40
N ARG A 10 7.09 -15.46 -2.25
CA ARG A 10 7.40 -14.20 -1.56
C ARG A 10 8.85 -14.18 -1.07
N VAL A 11 9.30 -15.25 -0.41
CA VAL A 11 10.69 -15.30 0.08
C VAL A 11 11.70 -15.40 -1.06
N ARG A 12 11.37 -16.12 -2.15
CA ARG A 12 12.22 -16.15 -3.34
C ARG A 12 12.34 -14.78 -4.01
N ASN A 13 11.24 -14.06 -4.13
CA ASN A 13 11.23 -12.70 -4.66
C ASN A 13 12.03 -11.75 -3.76
N LEU A 14 11.83 -11.82 -2.44
CA LEU A 14 12.61 -11.04 -1.47
C LEU A 14 14.11 -11.31 -1.61
N GLN A 15 14.51 -12.58 -1.69
CA GLN A 15 15.91 -12.97 -1.87
C GLN A 15 16.48 -12.41 -3.18
N SER A 16 15.70 -12.44 -4.27
CA SER A 16 16.11 -11.89 -5.55
C SER A 16 16.28 -10.38 -5.47
N ALA A 17 15.31 -9.68 -4.88
CA ALA A 17 15.36 -8.23 -4.70
C ALA A 17 16.56 -7.80 -3.84
N VAL A 18 16.85 -8.53 -2.73
CA VAL A 18 18.01 -8.23 -1.88
C VAL A 18 19.34 -8.42 -2.63
N LYS A 19 19.45 -9.46 -3.48
CA LYS A 19 20.64 -9.66 -4.34
C LYS A 19 20.78 -8.52 -5.34
N GLU A 20 19.71 -8.10 -5.98
CA GLU A 20 19.67 -6.97 -6.90
C GLU A 20 20.09 -5.68 -6.20
N VAL A 21 19.53 -5.38 -5.02
CA VAL A 21 19.92 -4.22 -4.21
C VAL A 21 21.41 -4.25 -3.88
N LYS A 22 21.96 -5.41 -3.55
CA LYS A 22 23.41 -5.53 -3.27
C LYS A 22 24.26 -5.28 -4.51
N GLN A 23 23.84 -5.76 -5.68
CA GLN A 23 24.62 -5.70 -6.92
C GLN A 23 24.50 -4.34 -7.62
N GLU A 24 23.28 -3.82 -7.74
CA GLU A 24 22.97 -2.63 -8.54
C GLU A 24 22.94 -1.33 -7.72
N TYR A 25 22.64 -1.43 -6.42
CA TYR A 25 22.43 -0.27 -5.54
C TYR A 25 23.41 -0.23 -4.35
N GLY A 26 24.52 -0.98 -4.43
CA GLY A 26 25.54 -0.96 -3.38
C GLY A 26 25.08 -1.42 -1.99
N GLY A 27 23.99 -2.18 -1.93
CA GLY A 27 23.40 -2.66 -0.66
C GLY A 27 22.45 -1.68 0.01
N ILE A 28 22.20 -0.53 -0.59
CA ILE A 28 21.22 0.47 -0.08
C ILE A 28 19.93 0.33 -0.87
N VAL A 29 18.83 0.12 -0.18
CA VAL A 29 17.50 0.02 -0.83
C VAL A 29 17.18 1.37 -1.48
N PRO A 30 16.87 1.41 -2.79
CA PRO A 30 16.66 2.68 -3.48
C PRO A 30 15.39 3.39 -2.97
N PRO A 31 15.47 4.69 -2.63
CA PRO A 31 14.30 5.45 -2.18
C PRO A 31 13.46 6.02 -3.33
N ASP A 32 13.90 5.85 -4.56
CA ASP A 32 13.19 6.30 -5.76
C ASP A 32 12.01 5.36 -6.08
N GLU A 33 10.87 5.93 -6.47
CA GLU A 33 9.64 5.17 -6.74
C GLU A 33 9.81 4.20 -7.91
N LYS A 34 10.54 4.59 -8.94
CA LYS A 34 10.76 3.78 -10.14
C LYS A 34 11.73 2.64 -9.85
N ASP A 35 12.85 2.95 -9.23
CA ASP A 35 13.90 1.98 -8.93
C ASP A 35 13.40 0.94 -7.92
N PHE A 36 12.80 1.38 -6.81
CA PHE A 36 12.23 0.46 -5.82
C PHE A 36 11.09 -0.38 -6.42
N GLY A 37 10.21 0.23 -7.21
CA GLY A 37 9.10 -0.46 -7.89
C GLY A 37 9.54 -1.46 -8.94
N GLY A 38 10.77 -1.34 -9.47
CA GLY A 38 11.38 -2.28 -10.42
C GLY A 38 11.91 -3.56 -9.78
N LEU A 39 12.15 -3.58 -8.46
CA LEU A 39 12.70 -4.73 -7.75
C LEU A 39 11.77 -5.95 -7.82
N LYS A 40 12.37 -7.13 -7.87
CA LYS A 40 11.64 -8.40 -7.98
C LYS A 40 10.60 -8.59 -6.88
N GLY A 41 9.34 -8.73 -7.27
CA GLY A 41 8.23 -9.00 -6.34
C GLY A 41 7.71 -7.78 -5.58
N VAL A 42 8.18 -6.59 -5.92
CA VAL A 42 7.62 -5.34 -5.41
C VAL A 42 6.42 -4.93 -6.27
N GLY A 43 5.24 -5.12 -5.71
CA GLY A 43 3.98 -4.64 -6.31
C GLY A 43 3.63 -3.22 -5.84
N PRO A 44 2.56 -2.62 -6.42
CA PRO A 44 2.14 -1.26 -6.08
C PRO A 44 1.90 -1.03 -4.58
N TYR A 45 1.24 -1.98 -3.90
CA TYR A 45 1.03 -1.92 -2.46
C TYR A 45 2.35 -1.91 -1.67
N THR A 46 3.23 -2.87 -1.94
CA THR A 46 4.53 -2.97 -1.26
C THR A 46 5.37 -1.72 -1.49
N LYS A 47 5.37 -1.21 -2.72
CA LYS A 47 6.04 0.03 -3.08
C LYS A 47 5.54 1.20 -2.23
N GLY A 48 4.24 1.43 -2.19
CA GLY A 48 3.64 2.51 -1.41
C GLY A 48 3.90 2.37 0.09
N ALA A 49 3.73 1.16 0.63
CA ALA A 49 3.95 0.91 2.06
C ALA A 49 5.42 1.16 2.46
N VAL A 50 6.37 0.56 1.76
CA VAL A 50 7.80 0.71 2.12
C VAL A 50 8.27 2.15 1.92
N LEU A 51 7.96 2.77 0.79
CA LEU A 51 8.43 4.13 0.52
C LEU A 51 7.81 5.19 1.43
N SER A 52 6.56 5.01 1.86
CA SER A 52 5.95 5.94 2.81
C SER A 52 6.43 5.73 4.24
N ILE A 53 6.59 4.48 4.68
CA ILE A 53 6.94 4.17 6.07
C ILE A 53 8.44 4.35 6.32
N ALA A 54 9.29 3.85 5.42
CA ALA A 54 10.74 3.87 5.61
C ALA A 54 11.41 5.15 5.10
N TYR A 55 10.84 5.78 4.08
CA TYR A 55 11.45 6.94 3.39
C TYR A 55 10.61 8.21 3.43
N ASN A 56 9.48 8.18 4.11
CA ASN A 56 8.55 9.32 4.23
C ASN A 56 8.11 9.90 2.87
N LYS A 57 7.98 9.02 1.85
CA LYS A 57 7.55 9.44 0.51
C LYS A 57 6.01 9.45 0.42
N PRO A 58 5.38 10.46 -0.18
CA PRO A 58 3.92 10.54 -0.32
C PRO A 58 3.42 9.61 -1.44
N ILE A 59 3.65 8.31 -1.28
CA ILE A 59 3.25 7.25 -2.21
C ILE A 59 2.10 6.46 -1.59
N PRO A 60 0.96 6.31 -2.29
CA PRO A 60 -0.18 5.54 -1.79
C PRO A 60 0.12 4.06 -1.56
N ALA A 61 -0.33 3.51 -0.43
CA ALA A 61 -0.34 2.08 -0.15
C ALA A 61 -1.78 1.56 -0.25
N VAL A 62 -2.17 1.04 -1.40
CA VAL A 62 -3.55 0.63 -1.69
C VAL A 62 -3.70 -0.89 -1.56
N ASP A 63 -4.30 -1.34 -0.46
CA ASP A 63 -4.74 -2.72 -0.25
C ASP A 63 -6.27 -2.85 -0.36
N GLY A 64 -6.82 -4.03 -0.10
CA GLY A 64 -8.26 -4.25 -0.14
C GLY A 64 -9.05 -3.46 0.91
N ASN A 65 -8.46 -3.19 2.08
CA ASN A 65 -9.07 -2.35 3.10
C ASN A 65 -9.18 -0.90 2.63
N VAL A 66 -8.08 -0.38 2.10
CA VAL A 66 -8.01 0.99 1.56
C VAL A 66 -9.00 1.17 0.41
N MET A 67 -9.05 0.23 -0.54
CA MET A 67 -10.02 0.29 -1.64
C MET A 67 -11.46 0.33 -1.11
N ARG A 68 -11.81 -0.49 -0.13
CA ARG A 68 -13.14 -0.48 0.50
C ARG A 68 -13.48 0.84 1.17
N VAL A 69 -12.54 1.38 1.95
CA VAL A 69 -12.72 2.67 2.62
C VAL A 69 -12.93 3.77 1.59
N MET A 70 -12.03 3.88 0.63
CA MET A 70 -12.07 4.93 -0.38
C MET A 70 -13.29 4.81 -1.30
N SER A 71 -13.71 3.59 -1.67
CA SER A 71 -14.94 3.41 -2.45
C SER A 71 -16.16 3.95 -1.73
N ARG A 72 -16.23 3.79 -0.39
CA ARG A 72 -17.35 4.31 0.42
C ARG A 72 -17.28 5.82 0.61
N ILE A 73 -16.09 6.37 0.84
CA ILE A 73 -15.90 7.82 1.04
C ILE A 73 -16.15 8.59 -0.27
N LEU A 74 -15.60 8.09 -1.38
CA LEU A 74 -15.65 8.78 -2.68
C LEU A 74 -16.77 8.28 -3.58
N SER A 75 -17.62 7.37 -3.12
CA SER A 75 -18.70 6.75 -3.92
C SER A 75 -18.19 6.16 -5.24
N ILE A 76 -17.04 5.45 -5.20
CA ILE A 76 -16.48 4.76 -6.35
C ILE A 76 -17.12 3.38 -6.46
N TRP A 77 -17.80 3.12 -7.57
CA TRP A 77 -18.55 1.88 -7.83
C TRP A 77 -17.86 0.93 -8.79
N ASP A 78 -16.64 1.25 -9.19
CA ASP A 78 -15.86 0.43 -10.11
C ASP A 78 -15.51 -0.93 -9.50
N ASP A 79 -15.47 -1.94 -10.35
CA ASP A 79 -15.11 -3.31 -9.96
C ASP A 79 -13.66 -3.37 -9.49
N ILE A 80 -13.46 -3.63 -8.18
CA ILE A 80 -12.14 -3.69 -7.55
C ILE A 80 -11.27 -4.86 -8.03
N ALA A 81 -11.84 -5.84 -8.71
CA ALA A 81 -11.08 -6.95 -9.31
C ALA A 81 -10.31 -6.51 -10.56
N LYS A 82 -10.66 -5.39 -11.16
CA LYS A 82 -9.98 -4.88 -12.36
C LYS A 82 -8.72 -4.10 -11.99
N PRO A 83 -7.57 -4.38 -12.64
CA PRO A 83 -6.33 -3.64 -12.37
C PRO A 83 -6.46 -2.13 -12.57
N LYS A 84 -7.25 -1.69 -13.55
CA LYS A 84 -7.52 -0.27 -13.83
C LYS A 84 -8.18 0.44 -12.65
N THR A 85 -9.04 -0.24 -11.90
CA THR A 85 -9.71 0.33 -10.74
C THR A 85 -8.72 0.69 -9.65
N ARG A 86 -7.65 -0.10 -9.46
CA ARG A 86 -6.57 0.24 -8.51
C ARG A 86 -5.95 1.59 -8.82
N THR A 87 -5.70 1.89 -10.09
CA THR A 87 -5.13 3.19 -10.51
C THR A 87 -6.05 4.35 -10.12
N ILE A 88 -7.38 4.18 -10.24
CA ILE A 88 -8.35 5.19 -9.80
C ILE A 88 -8.18 5.51 -8.30
N PHE A 89 -8.01 4.48 -7.46
CA PHE A 89 -7.79 4.68 -6.03
C PHE A 89 -6.42 5.30 -5.74
N GLU A 90 -5.37 4.87 -6.41
CA GLU A 90 -4.03 5.44 -6.25
C GLU A 90 -4.00 6.92 -6.60
N ASP A 91 -4.62 7.31 -7.72
CA ASP A 91 -4.71 8.70 -8.16
C ASP A 91 -5.52 9.55 -7.17
N ALA A 92 -6.66 9.03 -6.71
CA ALA A 92 -7.47 9.70 -5.71
C ALA A 92 -6.68 9.92 -4.40
N ILE A 93 -5.99 8.88 -3.90
CA ILE A 93 -5.22 9.00 -2.67
C ILE A 93 -4.02 9.93 -2.85
N ARG A 94 -3.37 9.97 -4.00
CA ARG A 94 -2.29 10.93 -4.29
C ARG A 94 -2.73 12.39 -4.11
N ALA A 95 -3.99 12.70 -4.33
CA ALA A 95 -4.53 14.05 -4.11
C ALA A 95 -4.72 14.41 -2.62
N PHE A 96 -4.87 13.41 -1.75
CA PHE A 96 -5.17 13.60 -0.31
C PHE A 96 -4.00 13.25 0.61
N ILE A 97 -3.04 12.44 0.15
CA ILE A 97 -1.95 11.95 1.00
C ILE A 97 -1.14 13.11 1.60
N SER A 98 -0.95 13.05 2.91
CA SER A 98 -0.11 14.02 3.60
C SER A 98 1.32 14.00 3.06
N LYS A 99 1.86 15.15 2.69
CA LYS A 99 3.26 15.30 2.25
C LYS A 99 4.23 15.27 3.42
N GLU A 100 3.78 15.67 4.60
CA GLU A 100 4.59 15.71 5.82
C GLU A 100 4.58 14.36 6.55
N LYS A 101 3.43 13.70 6.58
CA LYS A 101 3.18 12.47 7.33
C LYS A 101 2.54 11.36 6.47
N PRO A 102 3.15 10.97 5.35
CA PRO A 102 2.58 9.96 4.46
C PRO A 102 2.49 8.57 5.10
N SER A 103 3.41 8.25 6.01
CA SER A 103 3.40 7.00 6.78
C SER A 103 2.14 6.88 7.62
N GLU A 104 1.87 7.90 8.45
CA GLU A 104 0.70 7.94 9.33
C GLU A 104 -0.60 7.96 8.53
N PHE A 105 -0.62 8.68 7.40
CA PHE A 105 -1.77 8.70 6.51
C PHE A 105 -2.10 7.30 5.97
N ASN A 106 -1.12 6.61 5.39
CA ASN A 106 -1.34 5.27 4.83
C ASN A 106 -1.73 4.25 5.91
N GLN A 107 -1.04 4.26 7.06
CA GLN A 107 -1.34 3.36 8.16
C GLN A 107 -2.74 3.65 8.75
N GLY A 108 -3.08 4.92 9.00
CA GLY A 108 -4.39 5.30 9.51
C GLY A 108 -5.52 4.90 8.55
N LEU A 109 -5.32 5.00 7.24
CA LEU A 109 -6.31 4.58 6.26
C LEU A 109 -6.50 3.05 6.24
N MET A 110 -5.42 2.27 6.38
CA MET A 110 -5.49 0.81 6.52
C MET A 110 -6.18 0.41 7.83
N GLU A 111 -5.84 1.04 8.95
CA GLU A 111 -6.46 0.78 10.26
C GLU A 111 -7.94 1.16 10.29
N LEU A 112 -8.31 2.28 9.67
CA LEU A 112 -9.71 2.66 9.51
C LEU A 112 -10.52 1.54 8.82
N GLY A 113 -9.95 0.94 7.78
CA GLY A 113 -10.55 -0.20 7.09
C GLY A 113 -10.59 -1.48 7.93
N ALA A 114 -9.58 -1.74 8.73
CA ALA A 114 -9.49 -2.93 9.55
C ALA A 114 -10.42 -2.88 10.79
N LEU A 115 -10.55 -1.71 11.43
CA LEU A 115 -11.15 -1.59 12.75
C LEU A 115 -12.56 -0.96 12.73
N ILE A 116 -12.82 -0.02 11.83
CA ILE A 116 -14.06 0.77 11.82
C ILE A 116 -14.88 0.54 10.56
N CYS A 117 -14.29 0.77 9.40
CA CYS A 117 -14.95 0.60 8.11
C CYS A 117 -14.88 -0.84 7.62
N THR A 118 -15.32 -1.78 8.45
CA THR A 118 -15.28 -3.23 8.23
C THR A 118 -16.15 -3.65 7.02
N PRO A 119 -15.90 -4.83 6.40
CA PRO A 119 -16.68 -5.32 5.27
C PRO A 119 -18.17 -5.44 5.58
N LYS A 120 -18.47 -6.04 6.74
CA LYS A 120 -19.84 -6.22 7.25
C LYS A 120 -20.02 -5.33 8.48
N SER A 121 -21.18 -4.68 8.59
CA SER A 121 -21.54 -3.85 9.75
C SER A 121 -20.49 -2.81 10.16
N PRO A 122 -20.12 -1.87 9.27
CA PRO A 122 -19.17 -0.84 9.63
C PRO A 122 -19.69 0.07 10.74
N SER A 123 -18.81 0.48 11.65
CA SER A 123 -19.13 1.35 12.79
C SER A 123 -19.14 2.83 12.37
N CYS A 124 -20.06 3.21 11.47
CA CYS A 124 -20.07 4.56 10.87
C CYS A 124 -20.19 5.68 11.90
N LEU A 125 -20.93 5.48 13.01
CA LEU A 125 -21.07 6.48 14.07
C LEU A 125 -19.77 6.77 14.82
N LEU A 126 -18.79 5.86 14.76
CA LEU A 126 -17.46 6.03 15.35
C LEU A 126 -16.41 6.45 14.32
N CYS A 127 -16.82 6.65 13.07
CA CYS A 127 -15.88 6.97 11.99
C CYS A 127 -15.34 8.41 12.13
N PRO A 128 -14.03 8.61 12.22
CA PRO A 128 -13.46 9.95 12.40
C PRO A 128 -13.61 10.84 11.14
N VAL A 129 -13.98 10.26 10.00
CA VAL A 129 -14.18 10.95 8.72
C VAL A 129 -15.65 10.91 8.27
N GLN A 130 -16.58 10.80 9.19
CA GLN A 130 -18.01 10.72 8.91
C GLN A 130 -18.62 12.04 8.36
N LYS A 131 -17.95 13.17 8.49
CA LYS A 131 -18.46 14.51 8.14
C LYS A 131 -18.50 14.75 6.65
#